data_4f3331658ad1254520310f0c44a2db53
#
_entry.id   4f3331658ad1254520310f0c44a2db53
#
_cell.length_a   1.000
_cell.length_b   1.000
_cell.length_c   1.000
_cell.angle_alpha   90.00
_cell.angle_beta   90.00
_cell.angle_gamma   90.00
#
_symmetry.space_group_name_H-M   'P 1'
#
loop_
_entity.id
_entity.type
_entity.pdbx_description
1 polymer ?
#
loop_
_entity_poly.entity_id
_entity_poly.type
_entity_poly.pdbx_seq_one_letter_code
_entity_poly.pdbx_strand_id
1 'polypeptide(L)'
;MSFYNPYDDTVDTERRITKLFIDAVLKAYEIDSIPVQDFDLIVIFHAGIGQDFSLPFLDPTPQDIPSTYVDDEMIKDYLGGLDFILNEHQISHGIILPETQNHLNYDISFDMFSDASFPCDYQFGLTGTFALMMGFAIGLPPLWNIETGKSGVGIFGLMDQGSNNGRGILPAPPTAWSRIYAGWENPRVIYENNSCS
;
A
#
# COMPACT_ATOMS: atom_id res chain seq x y z
N MET A 1 -17.78 -9.33 3.29
CA MET A 1 -16.79 -8.53 2.54
C MET A 1 -17.40 -7.56 1.53
N SER A 2 -18.55 -7.86 0.90
CA SER A 2 -19.16 -6.95 -0.11
C SER A 2 -19.40 -5.50 0.33
N PHE A 3 -19.56 -5.23 1.63
CA PHE A 3 -19.79 -3.87 2.14
C PHE A 3 -18.59 -2.94 1.98
N TYR A 4 -17.36 -3.47 2.08
CA TYR A 4 -16.13 -2.70 1.95
C TYR A 4 -15.55 -2.70 0.54
N ASN A 5 -16.29 -3.29 -0.41
CA ASN A 5 -15.86 -3.34 -1.80
C ASN A 5 -15.73 -1.94 -2.38
N PRO A 6 -14.53 -1.54 -2.80
CA PRO A 6 -14.27 -0.22 -3.35
C PRO A 6 -14.85 -0.01 -4.76
N TYR A 7 -15.21 -1.06 -5.47
CA TYR A 7 -15.62 -1.01 -6.88
C TYR A 7 -17.15 -1.00 -7.08
N ASP A 8 -17.90 -0.77 -6.01
CA ASP A 8 -19.33 -0.50 -6.14
C ASP A 8 -19.53 0.96 -6.57
N ASP A 9 -19.91 1.18 -7.81
CA ASP A 9 -20.07 2.51 -8.45
C ASP A 9 -21.00 3.48 -7.69
N THR A 10 -21.72 2.99 -6.70
CA THR A 10 -22.66 3.81 -5.92
C THR A 10 -22.08 4.43 -4.67
N VAL A 11 -20.83 4.09 -4.29
CA VAL A 11 -20.23 4.55 -3.03
C VAL A 11 -18.74 4.86 -3.22
N ASP A 12 -18.35 5.95 -2.59
CA ASP A 12 -16.98 6.42 -2.52
C ASP A 12 -16.05 5.32 -1.97
N THR A 13 -15.10 4.91 -2.81
CA THR A 13 -14.10 3.88 -2.54
C THR A 13 -13.29 4.19 -1.28
N GLU A 14 -12.78 5.40 -1.18
CA GLU A 14 -11.95 5.83 -0.06
C GLU A 14 -12.71 5.74 1.25
N ARG A 15 -13.96 6.17 1.23
CA ARG A 15 -14.84 6.15 2.42
C ARG A 15 -15.09 4.74 2.95
N ARG A 16 -15.20 3.74 2.08
CA ARG A 16 -15.40 2.33 2.48
C ARG A 16 -14.14 1.72 3.07
N ILE A 17 -13.01 2.03 2.48
CA ILE A 17 -11.70 1.57 2.97
C ILE A 17 -11.39 2.22 4.32
N THR A 18 -11.63 3.52 4.46
CA THR A 18 -11.48 4.23 5.73
C THR A 18 -12.39 3.66 6.81
N LYS A 19 -13.64 3.34 6.45
CA LYS A 19 -14.56 2.68 7.38
C LYS A 19 -14.02 1.32 7.83
N LEU A 20 -13.48 0.51 6.92
CA LEU A 20 -12.87 -0.78 7.27
C LEU A 20 -11.74 -0.58 8.29
N PHE A 21 -10.86 0.40 8.05
CA PHE A 21 -9.78 0.72 8.97
C PHE A 21 -10.30 1.08 10.37
N ILE A 22 -11.22 2.03 10.44
CA ILE A 22 -11.80 2.49 11.71
C ILE A 22 -12.53 1.35 12.44
N ASP A 23 -13.37 0.59 11.75
CA ASP A 23 -14.09 -0.54 12.33
C ASP A 23 -13.15 -1.60 12.90
N ALA A 24 -12.07 -1.91 12.19
CA ALA A 24 -11.09 -2.91 12.63
C ALA A 24 -10.32 -2.43 13.87
N VAL A 25 -9.89 -1.17 13.89
CA VAL A 25 -9.20 -0.57 15.04
C VAL A 25 -10.11 -0.54 16.27
N LEU A 26 -11.37 -0.11 16.10
CA LEU A 26 -12.36 -0.10 17.19
C LEU A 26 -12.61 -1.50 17.74
N LYS A 27 -12.73 -2.51 16.87
CA LYS A 27 -12.94 -3.90 17.29
C LYS A 27 -11.74 -4.47 18.04
N ALA A 28 -10.53 -4.21 17.57
CA ALA A 28 -9.30 -4.62 18.25
C ALA A 28 -9.17 -3.97 19.63
N TYR A 29 -9.51 -2.68 19.73
CA TYR A 29 -9.50 -1.97 20.98
C TYR A 29 -10.57 -2.50 21.96
N GLU A 30 -11.82 -2.70 21.51
CA GLU A 30 -12.94 -3.16 22.34
C GLU A 30 -12.79 -4.61 22.82
N ILE A 31 -12.33 -5.51 21.95
CA ILE A 31 -12.30 -6.96 22.22
C ILE A 31 -10.96 -7.38 22.87
N ASP A 32 -9.87 -6.91 22.29
CA ASP A 32 -8.52 -7.37 22.68
C ASP A 32 -7.81 -6.39 23.61
N SER A 33 -8.43 -5.22 23.89
CA SER A 33 -7.88 -4.17 24.76
C SER A 33 -6.47 -3.75 24.34
N ILE A 34 -6.23 -3.66 23.04
CA ILE A 34 -4.92 -3.27 22.50
C ILE A 34 -4.58 -1.85 22.93
N PRO A 35 -3.43 -1.61 23.55
CA PRO A 35 -3.00 -0.27 23.97
C PRO A 35 -2.52 0.53 22.76
N VAL A 36 -3.45 1.09 21.99
CA VAL A 36 -3.17 1.80 20.73
C VAL A 36 -2.17 2.95 20.89
N GLN A 37 -2.10 3.53 22.09
CA GLN A 37 -1.17 4.61 22.42
C GLN A 37 0.31 4.17 22.49
N ASP A 38 0.58 2.87 22.53
CA ASP A 38 1.94 2.32 22.60
C ASP A 38 2.55 2.07 21.21
N PHE A 39 1.80 2.35 20.15
CA PHE A 39 2.21 2.07 18.77
C PHE A 39 2.14 3.33 17.90
N ASP A 40 3.16 3.54 17.07
CA ASP A 40 3.23 4.65 16.12
C ASP A 40 2.45 4.39 14.83
N LEU A 41 2.19 3.11 14.51
CA LEU A 41 1.52 2.72 13.27
C LEU A 41 0.66 1.47 13.49
N ILE A 42 -0.54 1.50 12.94
CA ILE A 42 -1.45 0.35 12.91
C ILE A 42 -1.46 -0.22 11.49
N VAL A 43 -1.18 -1.53 11.38
CA VAL A 43 -1.26 -2.27 10.12
C VAL A 43 -2.32 -3.35 10.24
N ILE A 44 -3.28 -3.34 9.33
CA ILE A 44 -4.38 -4.30 9.28
C ILE A 44 -4.13 -5.27 8.12
N PHE A 45 -4.07 -6.55 8.41
CA PHE A 45 -4.07 -7.59 7.40
C PHE A 45 -5.47 -8.18 7.26
N HIS A 46 -6.09 -8.01 6.10
CA HIS A 46 -7.37 -8.67 5.81
C HIS A 46 -7.14 -10.06 5.21
N ALA A 47 -8.07 -10.97 5.46
CA ALA A 47 -8.03 -12.29 4.85
C ALA A 47 -8.26 -12.23 3.35
N GLY A 48 -7.57 -13.08 2.61
CA GLY A 48 -7.72 -13.22 1.16
C GLY A 48 -6.70 -12.44 0.36
N ILE A 49 -7.02 -12.29 -0.93
CA ILE A 49 -6.15 -11.70 -1.95
C ILE A 49 -6.33 -10.18 -1.97
N GLY A 50 -5.25 -9.46 -2.32
CA GLY A 50 -5.29 -8.03 -2.59
C GLY A 50 -5.51 -7.71 -4.07
N GLN A 51 -6.14 -6.56 -4.33
CA GLN A 51 -6.42 -6.07 -5.69
C GLN A 51 -5.25 -5.30 -6.32
N ASP A 52 -4.04 -5.36 -5.75
CA ASP A 52 -2.91 -4.56 -6.23
C ASP A 52 -2.32 -5.05 -7.58
N PHE A 53 -2.50 -6.33 -7.87
CA PHE A 53 -2.06 -6.96 -9.12
C PHE A 53 -3.24 -7.62 -9.83
N SER A 54 -4.11 -6.80 -10.38
CA SER A 54 -5.21 -7.26 -11.21
C SER A 54 -4.72 -7.56 -12.63
N LEU A 55 -4.98 -8.75 -13.11
CA LEU A 55 -4.81 -9.09 -14.53
C LEU A 55 -6.16 -8.91 -15.22
N PRO A 56 -6.36 -7.85 -16.04
CA PRO A 56 -7.60 -7.65 -16.76
C PRO A 56 -7.99 -8.93 -17.52
N PHE A 57 -9.22 -9.38 -17.36
CA PHE A 57 -9.79 -10.62 -17.94
C PHE A 57 -9.43 -11.94 -17.26
N LEU A 58 -8.50 -11.97 -16.30
CA LEU A 58 -8.06 -13.19 -15.63
C LEU A 58 -8.23 -13.16 -14.12
N ASP A 59 -8.68 -12.04 -13.59
CA ASP A 59 -8.90 -11.87 -12.17
C ASP A 59 -10.26 -12.49 -11.80
N PRO A 60 -10.28 -13.60 -11.05
CA PRO A 60 -11.54 -14.25 -10.64
C PRO A 60 -12.27 -13.46 -9.56
N THR A 61 -11.58 -12.53 -8.89
CA THR A 61 -12.11 -11.75 -7.77
C THR A 61 -11.80 -10.26 -7.90
N PRO A 62 -12.26 -9.58 -8.98
CA PRO A 62 -11.89 -8.20 -9.30
C PRO A 62 -12.41 -7.16 -8.29
N GLN A 63 -12.99 -7.60 -7.19
CA GLN A 63 -13.57 -6.77 -6.15
C GLN A 63 -12.89 -6.99 -4.79
N ASP A 64 -11.67 -7.48 -4.80
CA ASP A 64 -10.86 -7.61 -3.60
C ASP A 64 -10.41 -6.22 -3.08
N ILE A 65 -9.99 -6.16 -1.83
CA ILE A 65 -9.58 -4.92 -1.18
C ILE A 65 -8.13 -4.62 -1.56
N PRO A 66 -7.84 -3.44 -2.14
CA PRO A 66 -6.46 -3.05 -2.45
C PRO A 66 -5.67 -2.71 -1.19
N SER A 67 -4.37 -2.86 -1.25
CA SER A 67 -3.47 -2.29 -0.25
C SER A 67 -3.62 -0.78 -0.22
N THR A 68 -3.82 -0.23 0.97
CA THR A 68 -4.12 1.20 1.11
C THR A 68 -3.39 1.79 2.31
N TYR A 69 -2.77 2.93 2.10
CA TYR A 69 -2.37 3.83 3.17
C TYR A 69 -3.56 4.75 3.46
N VAL A 70 -4.12 4.62 4.65
CA VAL A 70 -5.19 5.48 5.14
C VAL A 70 -4.57 6.65 5.87
N ASP A 71 -4.78 7.87 5.42
CA ASP A 71 -4.24 9.08 5.99
C ASP A 71 -5.24 9.86 6.84
N ASP A 72 -4.78 10.96 7.44
CA ASP A 72 -5.57 11.82 8.32
C ASP A 72 -6.73 12.51 7.57
N GLU A 73 -6.54 12.85 6.30
CA GLU A 73 -7.57 13.48 5.48
C GLU A 73 -8.73 12.52 5.21
N MET A 74 -8.43 11.29 4.83
CA MET A 74 -9.42 10.22 4.64
C MET A 74 -10.21 9.95 5.93
N ILE A 75 -9.52 9.88 7.07
CA ILE A 75 -10.14 9.65 8.38
C ILE A 75 -11.07 10.81 8.74
N LYS A 76 -10.61 12.04 8.60
CA LYS A 76 -11.41 13.24 8.89
C LYS A 76 -12.60 13.38 7.95
N ASP A 77 -12.43 13.12 6.66
CA ASP A 77 -13.54 13.13 5.70
C ASP A 77 -14.62 12.13 6.11
N TYR A 78 -14.21 10.91 6.45
CA TYR A 78 -15.14 9.89 6.92
C TYR A 78 -15.89 10.30 8.21
N LEU A 79 -15.19 10.91 9.16
CA LEU A 79 -15.74 11.32 10.47
C LEU A 79 -16.38 12.71 10.46
N GLY A 80 -16.56 13.34 9.30
CA GLY A 80 -17.18 14.65 9.17
C GLY A 80 -16.33 15.80 9.75
N GLY A 81 -15.02 15.72 9.62
CA GLY A 81 -14.05 16.72 10.08
C GLY A 81 -13.51 16.50 11.49
N LEU A 82 -13.82 15.35 12.11
CA LEU A 82 -13.38 15.03 13.47
C LEU A 82 -12.13 14.15 13.45
N ASP A 83 -11.29 14.32 14.47
CA ASP A 83 -10.16 13.43 14.72
C ASP A 83 -10.63 12.06 15.23
N PHE A 84 -9.92 11.00 14.85
CA PHE A 84 -10.12 9.67 15.39
C PHE A 84 -9.29 9.50 16.66
N ILE A 85 -9.94 9.55 17.82
CA ILE A 85 -9.29 9.52 19.13
C ILE A 85 -9.74 8.29 19.91
N LEU A 86 -8.80 7.47 20.35
CA LEU A 86 -9.02 6.37 21.28
C LEU A 86 -8.12 6.54 22.50
N ASN A 87 -8.72 6.51 23.68
CA ASN A 87 -8.00 6.64 24.96
C ASN A 87 -7.03 7.85 24.98
N GLU A 88 -7.52 9.04 24.57
CA GLU A 88 -6.75 10.30 24.49
C GLU A 88 -5.61 10.27 23.42
N HIS A 89 -5.45 9.19 22.68
CA HIS A 89 -4.48 9.07 21.60
C HIS A 89 -5.16 9.26 20.24
N GLN A 90 -4.61 10.16 19.41
CA GLN A 90 -5.08 10.40 18.06
C GLN A 90 -4.47 9.37 17.11
N ILE A 91 -5.32 8.68 16.37
CA ILE A 91 -4.94 7.79 15.28
C ILE A 91 -5.14 8.55 13.97
N SER A 92 -4.04 9.01 13.38
CA SER A 92 -4.06 9.87 12.19
C SER A 92 -3.77 9.10 10.88
N HIS A 93 -3.31 7.87 10.95
CA HIS A 93 -2.98 7.09 9.77
C HIS A 93 -2.84 5.60 10.09
N GLY A 94 -2.85 4.79 9.03
CA GLY A 94 -2.58 3.36 9.12
C GLY A 94 -2.50 2.70 7.74
N ILE A 95 -2.31 1.39 7.74
CA ILE A 95 -2.13 0.62 6.52
C ILE A 95 -3.11 -0.55 6.52
N ILE A 96 -3.72 -0.81 5.36
CA ILE A 96 -4.48 -2.03 5.08
C ILE A 96 -3.71 -2.82 4.05
N LEU A 97 -3.50 -4.10 4.31
CA LEU A 97 -2.80 -5.04 3.45
C LEU A 97 -3.58 -6.35 3.33
N PRO A 98 -3.49 -7.06 2.21
CA PRO A 98 -4.03 -8.40 2.09
C PRO A 98 -3.13 -9.44 2.78
N GLU A 99 -3.69 -10.59 3.05
CA GLU A 99 -2.93 -11.77 3.47
C GLU A 99 -1.97 -12.24 2.37
N THR A 100 -2.38 -12.10 1.11
CA THR A 100 -1.60 -12.54 -0.06
C THR A 100 -1.91 -11.69 -1.29
N GLN A 101 -0.97 -11.67 -2.23
CA GLN A 101 -1.15 -11.13 -3.59
C GLN A 101 -1.34 -12.25 -4.63
N ASN A 102 -1.40 -13.50 -4.19
CA ASN A 102 -1.43 -14.64 -5.10
C ASN A 102 -2.84 -15.17 -5.27
N HIS A 103 -3.33 -15.13 -6.50
CA HIS A 103 -4.53 -15.86 -6.89
C HIS A 103 -4.30 -17.37 -6.79
N LEU A 104 -5.34 -18.10 -6.40
CA LEU A 104 -5.26 -19.55 -6.37
C LEU A 104 -4.99 -20.07 -7.79
N ASN A 105 -3.97 -20.91 -7.92
CA ASN A 105 -3.44 -21.39 -9.20
C ASN A 105 -4.45 -22.05 -10.14
N TYR A 106 -5.60 -22.46 -9.63
CA TYR A 106 -6.67 -23.05 -10.43
C TYR A 106 -7.26 -22.08 -11.46
N ASP A 107 -7.24 -20.78 -11.16
CA ASP A 107 -7.94 -19.79 -11.96
C ASP A 107 -7.07 -19.22 -13.08
N ILE A 108 -5.74 -19.27 -12.93
CA ILE A 108 -4.80 -18.71 -13.90
C ILE A 108 -4.24 -19.77 -14.85
N SER A 109 -4.17 -21.04 -14.44
CA SER A 109 -3.38 -22.05 -15.14
C SER A 109 -4.04 -22.66 -16.37
N PHE A 110 -5.35 -22.52 -16.53
CA PHE A 110 -6.05 -23.31 -17.56
C PHE A 110 -6.04 -22.70 -18.96
N ASP A 111 -5.93 -21.39 -19.13
CA ASP A 111 -6.14 -20.76 -20.43
C ASP A 111 -4.97 -19.94 -21.01
N MET A 112 -4.02 -19.44 -20.23
CA MET A 112 -2.98 -18.55 -20.75
C MET A 112 -1.55 -19.01 -20.60
N PHE A 113 -1.27 -19.97 -19.74
CA PHE A 113 0.12 -20.38 -19.43
C PHE A 113 0.23 -21.91 -19.39
N SER A 114 -0.23 -22.55 -20.45
CA SER A 114 -0.17 -24.02 -20.59
C SER A 114 1.23 -24.61 -20.46
N ASP A 115 2.28 -23.78 -20.53
CA ASP A 115 3.67 -24.16 -20.32
C ASP A 115 4.22 -23.90 -18.93
N ALA A 116 3.41 -23.29 -18.02
CA ALA A 116 3.84 -23.12 -16.63
C ALA A 116 3.82 -24.47 -15.91
N SER A 117 4.98 -25.07 -15.81
CA SER A 117 5.13 -26.41 -15.22
C SER A 117 4.99 -26.45 -13.70
N PHE A 118 5.01 -25.27 -13.03
CA PHE A 118 4.89 -25.16 -11.58
C PHE A 118 4.06 -23.94 -11.15
N PRO A 119 3.12 -24.13 -10.19
CA PRO A 119 2.32 -23.04 -9.61
C PRO A 119 3.14 -21.91 -8.99
N CYS A 120 4.34 -22.20 -8.53
CA CYS A 120 5.24 -21.22 -7.90
C CYS A 120 5.85 -20.20 -8.88
N ASP A 121 5.78 -20.44 -10.18
CA ASP A 121 6.41 -19.57 -11.19
C ASP A 121 5.71 -18.21 -11.34
N TYR A 122 4.50 -18.07 -10.80
CA TYR A 122 3.67 -16.85 -10.89
C TYR A 122 3.34 -16.23 -9.55
N GLN A 123 4.22 -16.36 -8.57
CA GLN A 123 4.01 -15.73 -7.28
C GLN A 123 4.31 -14.22 -7.31
N PHE A 124 3.43 -13.47 -6.67
CA PHE A 124 3.61 -12.06 -6.35
C PHE A 124 4.00 -11.92 -4.87
N GLY A 125 4.98 -11.08 -4.60
CA GLY A 125 5.40 -10.78 -3.24
C GLY A 125 4.68 -9.58 -2.67
N LEU A 126 4.32 -9.65 -1.40
CA LEU A 126 3.76 -8.52 -0.66
C LEU A 126 4.84 -7.51 -0.23
N THR A 127 6.13 -7.89 -0.29
CA THR A 127 7.25 -7.08 0.22
C THR A 127 7.29 -5.68 -0.37
N GLY A 128 7.14 -5.56 -1.68
CA GLY A 128 7.21 -4.27 -2.36
C GLY A 128 6.03 -3.37 -2.04
N THR A 129 4.82 -3.92 -2.01
CA THR A 129 3.61 -3.21 -1.62
C THR A 129 3.70 -2.76 -0.16
N PHE A 130 4.13 -3.65 0.73
CA PHE A 130 4.34 -3.30 2.14
C PHE A 130 5.37 -2.18 2.30
N ALA A 131 6.52 -2.28 1.61
CA ALA A 131 7.56 -1.25 1.64
C ALA A 131 7.07 0.11 1.10
N LEU A 132 6.23 0.11 0.05
CA LEU A 132 5.61 1.32 -0.49
C LEU A 132 4.68 1.97 0.55
N MET A 133 3.79 1.18 1.17
CA MET A 133 2.86 1.68 2.19
C MET A 133 3.61 2.20 3.42
N MET A 134 4.66 1.51 3.85
CA MET A 134 5.55 2.01 4.90
C MET A 134 6.24 3.32 4.50
N GLY A 135 6.61 3.46 3.22
CA GLY A 135 7.15 4.70 2.69
C GLY A 135 6.20 5.89 2.92
N PHE A 136 4.91 5.70 2.63
CA PHE A 136 3.89 6.73 2.93
C PHE A 136 3.76 7.00 4.42
N ALA A 137 3.73 5.96 5.25
CA ALA A 137 3.60 6.10 6.70
C ALA A 137 4.74 6.91 7.33
N ILE A 138 5.94 6.85 6.77
CA ILE A 138 7.09 7.65 7.22
C ILE A 138 7.24 8.97 6.47
N GLY A 139 6.25 9.37 5.68
CA GLY A 139 6.16 10.67 5.02
C GLY A 139 6.87 10.78 3.67
N LEU A 140 7.23 9.68 3.02
CA LEU A 140 7.75 9.74 1.64
C LEU A 140 6.60 10.01 0.66
N PRO A 141 6.70 11.04 -0.19
CA PRO A 141 5.67 11.31 -1.19
C PRO A 141 5.76 10.33 -2.36
N PRO A 142 4.63 10.12 -3.08
CA PRO A 142 4.63 9.36 -4.33
C PRO A 142 5.50 10.06 -5.37
N LEU A 143 6.18 9.27 -6.21
CA LEU A 143 6.97 9.75 -7.33
C LEU A 143 6.27 9.51 -8.67
N TRP A 144 4.98 9.32 -8.65
CA TRP A 144 4.09 9.31 -9.82
C TRP A 144 3.05 10.42 -9.70
N ASN A 145 2.43 10.78 -10.82
CA ASN A 145 1.32 11.72 -10.81
C ASN A 145 0.07 10.99 -10.28
N ILE A 146 -0.46 11.42 -9.13
CA ILE A 146 -1.59 10.77 -8.46
C ILE A 146 -2.91 10.88 -9.24
N GLU A 147 -3.08 11.94 -10.06
CA GLU A 147 -4.31 12.15 -10.85
C GLU A 147 -4.33 11.29 -12.12
N THR A 148 -3.18 11.12 -12.77
CA THR A 148 -3.09 10.44 -14.06
C THR A 148 -2.47 9.05 -14.00
N GLY A 149 -1.93 8.65 -12.86
CA GLY A 149 -1.17 7.41 -12.67
C GLY A 149 0.17 7.39 -13.42
N LYS A 150 0.58 8.52 -14.04
CA LYS A 150 1.80 8.57 -14.84
C LYS A 150 3.04 8.48 -13.96
N SER A 151 3.86 7.46 -14.22
CA SER A 151 5.14 7.26 -13.55
C SER A 151 6.11 8.42 -13.76
N GLY A 152 6.86 8.77 -12.71
CA GLY A 152 7.91 9.79 -12.74
C GLY A 152 9.31 9.19 -12.84
N VAL A 153 9.64 8.22 -12.00
CA VAL A 153 10.95 7.56 -11.94
C VAL A 153 10.91 6.08 -12.35
N GLY A 154 9.73 5.52 -12.57
CA GLY A 154 9.53 4.15 -13.03
C GLY A 154 10.03 3.11 -12.03
N ILE A 155 10.63 2.07 -12.58
CA ILE A 155 11.12 0.91 -11.83
C ILE A 155 12.34 1.21 -10.93
N PHE A 156 12.90 2.43 -11.00
CA PHE A 156 14.11 2.81 -10.29
C PHE A 156 13.87 3.34 -8.88
N GLY A 157 12.63 3.53 -8.47
CA GLY A 157 12.30 4.06 -7.14
C GLY A 157 11.16 3.34 -6.46
N LEU A 158 11.32 3.07 -5.15
CA LEU A 158 10.31 2.43 -4.31
C LEU A 158 8.96 3.17 -4.36
N MET A 159 9.00 4.50 -4.29
CA MET A 159 7.81 5.35 -4.27
C MET A 159 7.17 5.56 -5.65
N ASP A 160 7.44 4.65 -6.60
CA ASP A 160 6.87 4.55 -7.94
C ASP A 160 6.77 3.06 -8.31
N GLN A 161 6.85 2.71 -9.59
CA GLN A 161 6.75 1.34 -10.09
C GLN A 161 7.84 0.39 -9.55
N GLY A 162 8.90 0.91 -8.96
CA GLY A 162 9.97 0.12 -8.36
C GLY A 162 9.53 -0.75 -7.19
N SER A 163 8.40 -0.45 -6.55
CA SER A 163 7.75 -1.33 -5.57
C SER A 163 7.37 -2.69 -6.17
N ASN A 164 7.05 -2.72 -7.47
CA ASN A 164 6.59 -3.91 -8.18
C ASN A 164 7.71 -4.74 -8.80
N ASN A 165 8.98 -4.35 -8.62
CA ASN A 165 10.11 -5.09 -9.18
C ASN A 165 10.13 -6.54 -8.70
N GLY A 166 10.47 -7.45 -9.63
CA GLY A 166 10.43 -8.88 -9.36
C GLY A 166 9.05 -9.35 -8.87
N ARG A 167 7.97 -8.79 -9.41
CA ARG A 167 6.58 -9.04 -8.97
C ARG A 167 6.37 -8.71 -7.48
N GLY A 168 6.93 -7.62 -7.00
CA GLY A 168 6.84 -7.20 -5.62
C GLY A 168 7.72 -7.96 -4.61
N ILE A 169 8.57 -8.89 -5.09
CA ILE A 169 9.47 -9.66 -4.22
C ILE A 169 10.76 -8.88 -3.94
N LEU A 170 11.26 -8.13 -4.92
CA LEU A 170 12.55 -7.41 -4.86
C LEU A 170 12.33 -5.92 -5.19
N PRO A 171 11.68 -5.14 -4.34
CA PRO A 171 11.42 -3.74 -4.61
C PRO A 171 12.72 -2.94 -4.77
N ALA A 172 12.66 -1.88 -5.58
CA ALA A 172 13.74 -0.90 -5.64
C ALA A 172 13.88 -0.17 -4.30
N PRO A 173 15.08 0.30 -3.94
CA PRO A 173 15.25 1.17 -2.79
C PRO A 173 14.59 2.55 -3.03
N PRO A 174 14.36 3.34 -1.97
CA PRO A 174 14.03 4.75 -2.12
C PRO A 174 15.07 5.48 -2.97
N THR A 175 14.63 6.35 -3.87
CA THR A 175 15.54 7.14 -4.73
C THR A 175 16.46 8.02 -3.91
N ALA A 176 17.55 8.51 -4.51
CA ALA A 176 18.43 9.49 -3.85
C ALA A 176 17.64 10.74 -3.41
N TRP A 177 16.69 11.18 -4.25
CA TRP A 177 15.80 12.30 -3.91
C TRP A 177 14.95 11.97 -2.68
N SER A 178 14.30 10.80 -2.62
CA SER A 178 13.50 10.38 -1.47
C SER A 178 14.32 10.33 -0.19
N ARG A 179 15.57 9.81 -0.25
CA ARG A 179 16.47 9.74 0.91
C ARG A 179 16.92 11.12 1.40
N ILE A 180 17.17 12.04 0.47
CA ILE A 180 17.49 13.45 0.80
C ILE A 180 16.27 14.15 1.40
N TYR A 181 15.09 13.94 0.80
CA TYR A 181 13.82 14.48 1.29
C TYR A 181 13.52 14.03 2.72
N ALA A 182 13.74 12.76 3.03
CA ALA A 182 13.57 12.20 4.37
C ALA A 182 14.68 12.59 5.35
N GLY A 183 15.70 13.30 4.90
CA GLY A 183 16.85 13.66 5.74
C GLY A 183 17.80 12.50 6.06
N TRP A 184 17.70 11.38 5.34
CA TRP A 184 18.59 10.22 5.55
C TRP A 184 19.95 10.39 4.88
N GLU A 185 20.03 11.24 3.86
CA GLU A 185 21.24 11.53 3.14
C GLU A 185 21.41 13.03 2.92
N ASN A 186 22.65 13.50 2.97
CA ASN A 186 23.01 14.86 2.62
C ASN A 186 23.65 14.90 1.23
N PRO A 187 23.14 15.71 0.30
CA PRO A 187 23.72 15.81 -1.04
C PRO A 187 25.12 16.45 -0.96
N ARG A 188 26.06 15.91 -1.72
CA ARG A 188 27.37 16.55 -1.90
C ARG A 188 27.22 17.67 -2.93
N VAL A 189 27.49 18.90 -2.50
CA VAL A 189 27.53 20.06 -3.41
C VAL A 189 28.83 20.04 -4.18
N ILE A 190 28.78 20.03 -5.50
CA ILE A 190 29.95 20.11 -6.40
C ILE A 190 30.02 21.54 -6.92
N TYR A 191 31.13 22.21 -6.62
CA TYR A 191 31.43 23.54 -7.18
C TYR A 191 32.32 23.38 -8.41
N GLU A 192 32.19 24.28 -9.39
CA GLU A 192 32.85 24.22 -10.70
C GLU A 192 34.37 24.04 -10.63
N ASN A 193 35.01 24.40 -9.52
CA ASN A 193 36.47 24.35 -9.33
C ASN A 193 36.99 23.15 -8.52
N ASN A 194 36.14 22.20 -8.12
CA ASN A 194 36.58 21.02 -7.40
C ASN A 194 36.68 19.83 -8.35
N SER A 195 37.87 19.50 -8.82
CA SER A 195 38.14 18.20 -9.40
C SER A 195 37.79 17.10 -8.36
N CYS A 196 36.94 16.14 -8.73
CA CYS A 196 36.74 14.96 -7.91
C CYS A 196 38.08 14.23 -7.71
N SER A 197 38.56 14.22 -6.50
CA SER A 197 39.64 13.33 -6.08
C SER A 197 39.09 12.06 -5.51
#